data_64c8a5976a544ab8b557f986044afe1b
#
_entry.id   64c8a5976a544ab8b557f986044afe1b
#
_cell.length_a   1.000
_cell.length_b   1.000
_cell.length_c   1.000
_cell.angle_alpha   90.00
_cell.angle_beta   90.00
_cell.angle_gamma   90.00
#
_symmetry.space_group_name_H-M   'P 1'
#
loop_
_entity.id
_entity.type
_entity.pdbx_description
1 polymer ?
#
loop_
_entity_poly.entity_id
_entity_poly.type
_entity_poly.pdbx_seq_one_letter_code
_entity_poly.pdbx_strand_id
1 'polypeptide(L)'
;ELGFKSANAAEEHLQALARKGVIELVGGTSRGIRLKSETLRALNEMRGKQFSLPLPSLSQLTLPLIGRVAAGSPILAQEHIDQTYLMEASMFPRRPDYLLKVRGMSMRDAGIMDGDLLAVQKARDAKNGQIVVARLGDEVTVKRFKRTRTTIELHPENPDFEPIVIPFGDVDFELEGLAVGLIRNNMMM
;
A
#
# COMPACT_ATOMS: atom_id res chain seq x y z
N GLU A 1 -30.06 20.83 -20.72
CA GLU A 1 -30.79 21.99 -21.29
C GLU A 1 -29.88 23.23 -21.23
N LEU A 2 -29.61 23.86 -22.41
CA LEU A 2 -28.61 24.93 -22.54
C LEU A 2 -29.16 26.32 -22.14
N GLY A 3 -30.40 26.41 -21.57
CA GLY A 3 -30.98 27.63 -20.98
C GLY A 3 -31.25 28.78 -21.95
N PHE A 4 -31.32 28.53 -23.27
CA PHE A 4 -31.67 29.59 -24.25
C PHE A 4 -33.10 30.01 -24.12
N LYS A 5 -33.34 31.36 -24.07
CA LYS A 5 -34.66 31.95 -23.93
C LYS A 5 -35.51 31.98 -25.21
N SER A 6 -34.91 31.74 -26.40
CA SER A 6 -35.59 31.68 -27.70
C SER A 6 -34.77 30.86 -28.73
N ALA A 7 -35.47 30.40 -29.78
CA ALA A 7 -34.82 29.67 -30.90
C ALA A 7 -33.82 30.58 -31.65
N ASN A 8 -34.11 31.89 -31.82
CA ASN A 8 -33.21 32.83 -32.46
C ASN A 8 -31.90 33.01 -31.70
N ALA A 9 -31.95 33.06 -30.35
CA ALA A 9 -30.74 33.17 -29.54
C ALA A 9 -29.83 31.93 -29.67
N ALA A 10 -30.42 30.75 -29.82
CA ALA A 10 -29.68 29.53 -30.09
C ALA A 10 -29.00 29.53 -31.46
N GLU A 11 -29.73 30.03 -32.48
CA GLU A 11 -29.20 30.12 -33.84
C GLU A 11 -28.06 31.15 -33.97
N GLU A 12 -28.17 32.31 -33.37
CA GLU A 12 -27.10 33.31 -33.30
C GLU A 12 -25.84 32.74 -32.62
N HIS A 13 -26.01 31.92 -31.57
CA HIS A 13 -24.91 31.29 -30.86
C HIS A 13 -24.21 30.25 -31.74
N LEU A 14 -24.98 29.45 -32.48
CA LEU A 14 -24.45 28.48 -33.43
C LEU A 14 -23.69 29.14 -34.56
N GLN A 15 -24.20 30.22 -35.11
CA GLN A 15 -23.52 31.00 -36.13
C GLN A 15 -22.24 31.66 -35.62
N ALA A 16 -22.22 32.13 -34.35
CA ALA A 16 -21.01 32.64 -33.71
C ALA A 16 -19.94 31.54 -33.54
N LEU A 17 -20.33 30.35 -33.15
CA LEU A 17 -19.43 29.18 -33.03
C LEU A 17 -18.88 28.73 -34.41
N ALA A 18 -19.72 28.81 -35.45
CA ALA A 18 -19.31 28.51 -36.80
C ALA A 18 -18.29 29.55 -37.35
N ARG A 19 -18.52 30.85 -37.10
CA ARG A 19 -17.56 31.91 -37.43
C ARG A 19 -16.23 31.79 -36.71
N LYS A 20 -16.26 31.31 -35.44
CA LYS A 20 -15.05 31.02 -34.68
C LYS A 20 -14.35 29.71 -35.10
N GLY A 21 -14.88 28.99 -36.07
CA GLY A 21 -14.27 27.76 -36.58
C GLY A 21 -14.40 26.55 -35.69
N VAL A 22 -15.24 26.59 -34.65
CA VAL A 22 -15.45 25.49 -33.69
C VAL A 22 -16.36 24.42 -34.26
N ILE A 23 -17.40 24.82 -35.00
CA ILE A 23 -18.38 23.93 -35.62
C ILE A 23 -18.54 24.26 -37.12
N GLU A 24 -19.09 23.31 -37.85
CA GLU A 24 -19.55 23.47 -39.24
C GLU A 24 -21.07 23.24 -39.27
N LEU A 25 -21.81 24.20 -39.88
CA LEU A 25 -23.25 24.06 -40.06
C LEU A 25 -23.50 23.47 -41.46
N VAL A 26 -24.07 22.29 -41.50
CA VAL A 26 -24.42 21.58 -42.76
C VAL A 26 -25.91 21.81 -43.01
N GLY A 27 -26.24 22.62 -44.01
CA GLY A 27 -27.64 22.91 -44.42
C GLY A 27 -28.37 21.67 -44.91
N GLY A 28 -29.67 21.60 -44.70
CA GLY A 28 -30.55 20.59 -45.30
C GLY A 28 -30.69 19.28 -44.50
N THR A 29 -30.15 19.17 -43.29
CA THR A 29 -30.31 18.01 -42.43
C THR A 29 -30.77 18.40 -41.01
N SER A 30 -31.65 17.58 -40.40
CA SER A 30 -32.19 17.81 -39.06
C SER A 30 -31.14 17.76 -37.95
N ARG A 31 -29.87 17.40 -38.25
CA ARG A 31 -28.71 17.31 -37.36
C ARG A 31 -27.44 17.91 -37.97
N GLY A 32 -27.57 19.05 -38.63
CA GLY A 32 -26.55 19.69 -39.44
C GLY A 32 -25.41 20.38 -38.68
N ILE A 33 -25.04 19.95 -37.46
CA ILE A 33 -23.94 20.54 -36.68
C ILE A 33 -22.82 19.53 -36.58
N ARG A 34 -21.62 19.86 -37.07
CA ARG A 34 -20.42 19.03 -36.96
C ARG A 34 -19.31 19.82 -36.25
N LEU A 35 -18.62 19.18 -35.32
CA LEU A 35 -17.38 19.73 -34.76
C LEU A 35 -16.26 19.61 -35.80
N LYS A 36 -15.49 20.68 -36.00
CA LYS A 36 -14.31 20.60 -36.87
C LYS A 36 -13.26 19.66 -36.26
N SER A 37 -12.62 18.87 -37.10
CA SER A 37 -11.64 17.85 -36.64
C SER A 37 -10.45 18.43 -35.86
N GLU A 38 -10.05 19.68 -36.19
CA GLU A 38 -9.01 20.41 -35.45
C GLU A 38 -9.44 20.75 -34.01
N THR A 39 -10.70 21.16 -33.82
CA THR A 39 -11.27 21.44 -32.50
C THR A 39 -11.38 20.14 -31.67
N LEU A 40 -11.75 19.03 -32.31
CA LEU A 40 -11.79 17.72 -31.65
C LEU A 40 -10.38 17.25 -31.25
N ARG A 41 -9.37 17.48 -32.07
CA ARG A 41 -7.97 17.19 -31.73
C ARG A 41 -7.50 18.04 -30.56
N ALA A 42 -7.73 19.35 -30.62
CA ALA A 42 -7.36 20.25 -29.52
C ALA A 42 -8.08 19.92 -28.20
N LEU A 43 -9.38 19.58 -28.25
CA LEU A 43 -10.12 19.12 -27.07
C LEU A 43 -9.61 17.79 -26.52
N ASN A 44 -9.24 16.84 -27.40
CA ASN A 44 -8.66 15.57 -26.97
C ASN A 44 -7.24 15.74 -26.39
N GLU A 45 -6.44 16.64 -26.96
CA GLU A 45 -5.13 17.01 -26.42
C GLU A 45 -5.25 17.73 -25.07
N MET A 46 -6.23 18.62 -24.92
CA MET A 46 -6.52 19.27 -23.66
C MET A 46 -7.06 18.28 -22.61
N ARG A 47 -7.94 17.36 -23.01
CA ARG A 47 -8.39 16.27 -22.13
C ARG A 47 -7.22 15.37 -21.73
N GLY A 48 -6.35 15.02 -22.65
CA GLY A 48 -5.13 14.25 -22.34
C GLY A 48 -4.22 14.97 -21.34
N LYS A 49 -4.09 16.30 -21.46
CA LYS A 49 -3.30 17.13 -20.52
C LYS A 49 -4.02 17.36 -19.17
N GLN A 50 -5.34 17.47 -19.17
CA GLN A 50 -6.13 17.71 -17.95
C GLN A 50 -6.27 16.45 -17.08
N PHE A 51 -6.18 15.25 -17.69
CA PHE A 51 -6.17 13.98 -16.98
C PHE A 51 -4.76 13.41 -16.77
N SER A 52 -3.73 14.10 -17.20
CA SER A 52 -2.35 13.88 -16.76
C SER A 52 -2.10 14.65 -15.43
N LEU A 53 -3.00 14.53 -14.47
CA LEU A 53 -2.53 14.53 -13.10
C LEU A 53 -1.49 13.41 -13.06
N PRO A 54 -0.25 13.66 -12.61
CA PRO A 54 0.60 12.58 -12.19
C PRO A 54 -0.13 11.98 -10.99
N LEU A 55 -1.06 11.05 -11.25
CA LEU A 55 -1.41 10.09 -10.25
C LEU A 55 -0.07 9.44 -9.96
N PRO A 56 0.52 9.66 -8.77
CA PRO A 56 1.62 8.83 -8.37
C PRO A 56 1.09 7.43 -8.64
N SER A 57 1.83 6.65 -9.41
CA SER A 57 1.42 5.30 -9.72
C SER A 57 1.12 4.67 -8.37
N LEU A 58 -0.18 4.55 -8.06
CA LEU A 58 -0.65 3.92 -6.83
C LEU A 58 -0.22 2.48 -6.96
N SER A 59 1.04 2.20 -6.61
CA SER A 59 1.56 0.85 -6.57
C SER A 59 0.89 0.18 -5.39
N GLN A 60 -0.25 -0.45 -5.67
CA GLN A 60 -0.97 -1.23 -4.68
C GLN A 60 -0.15 -2.47 -4.35
N LEU A 61 0.03 -2.70 -3.07
CA LEU A 61 0.61 -3.90 -2.51
C LEU A 61 -0.53 -4.80 -2.05
N THR A 62 -0.47 -6.04 -2.48
CA THR A 62 -1.33 -7.10 -1.95
C THR A 62 -0.53 -7.80 -0.85
N LEU A 63 -0.87 -7.55 0.42
CA LEU A 63 -0.14 -8.04 1.58
C LEU A 63 -0.96 -9.11 2.31
N PRO A 64 -0.48 -10.38 2.35
CA PRO A 64 -1.09 -11.39 3.18
C PRO A 64 -0.90 -11.06 4.67
N LEU A 65 -1.96 -11.24 5.46
CA LEU A 65 -1.89 -11.19 6.92
C LEU A 65 -1.63 -12.59 7.45
N ILE A 66 -0.52 -12.73 8.16
CA ILE A 66 -0.14 -13.95 8.86
C ILE A 66 -0.70 -13.90 10.27
N GLY A 67 -1.55 -14.87 10.60
CA GLY A 67 -2.18 -14.99 11.90
C GLY A 67 -1.42 -15.94 12.84
N ARG A 68 -1.58 -17.24 12.62
CA ARG A 68 -0.85 -18.29 13.35
C ARG A 68 0.12 -18.97 12.42
N VAL A 69 1.31 -19.24 12.90
CA VAL A 69 2.32 -20.00 12.16
C VAL A 69 2.34 -21.43 12.72
N ALA A 70 2.18 -22.41 11.84
CA ALA A 70 2.30 -23.81 12.23
C ALA A 70 3.77 -24.25 12.21
N ALA A 71 4.09 -25.22 13.07
CA ALA A 71 5.41 -25.83 13.16
C ALA A 71 5.89 -26.38 11.81
N GLY A 72 7.16 -26.15 11.48
CA GLY A 72 7.80 -26.73 10.31
C GLY A 72 7.38 -26.16 8.95
N SER A 73 6.38 -25.29 8.87
CA SER A 73 5.93 -24.68 7.63
C SER A 73 6.53 -23.26 7.44
N PRO A 74 6.84 -22.85 6.19
CA PRO A 74 7.29 -21.48 5.92
C PRO A 74 6.25 -20.44 6.37
N ILE A 75 6.68 -19.29 6.88
CA ILE A 75 5.77 -18.25 7.41
C ILE A 75 4.70 -17.82 6.41
N LEU A 76 5.00 -17.83 5.11
CA LEU A 76 4.04 -17.50 4.04
C LEU A 76 3.32 -18.72 3.45
N ALA A 77 3.26 -19.84 4.18
CA ALA A 77 2.42 -20.95 3.76
C ALA A 77 0.94 -20.50 3.74
N GLN A 78 0.15 -21.02 2.79
CA GLN A 78 -1.25 -20.62 2.60
C GLN A 78 -2.11 -20.83 3.85
N GLU A 79 -1.81 -21.85 4.63
CA GLU A 79 -2.47 -22.19 5.89
C GLU A 79 -2.30 -21.13 6.99
N HIS A 80 -1.29 -20.25 6.87
CA HIS A 80 -1.03 -19.16 7.82
C HIS A 80 -1.69 -17.85 7.43
N ILE A 81 -2.27 -17.75 6.22
CA ILE A 81 -2.86 -16.52 5.70
C ILE A 81 -4.31 -16.40 6.16
N ASP A 82 -4.56 -15.52 7.12
CA ASP A 82 -5.91 -15.24 7.61
C ASP A 82 -6.73 -14.44 6.59
N GLN A 83 -6.11 -13.44 5.96
CA GLN A 83 -6.73 -12.56 4.96
C GLN A 83 -5.66 -11.78 4.19
N THR A 84 -6.09 -10.99 3.22
CA THR A 84 -5.20 -10.18 2.38
C THR A 84 -5.64 -8.73 2.40
N TYR A 85 -4.68 -7.81 2.56
CA TYR A 85 -4.90 -6.37 2.54
C TYR A 85 -4.37 -5.75 1.25
N LEU A 86 -5.13 -4.81 0.69
CA LEU A 86 -4.66 -3.92 -0.37
C LEU A 86 -4.19 -2.62 0.27
N MET A 87 -2.93 -2.28 0.08
CA MET A 87 -2.30 -1.10 0.69
C MET A 87 -1.48 -0.35 -0.34
N GLU A 88 -1.32 0.93 -0.14
CA GLU A 88 -0.46 1.74 -0.99
C GLU A 88 1.00 1.61 -0.58
N ALA A 89 1.89 1.38 -1.56
CA ALA A 89 3.32 1.19 -1.31
C ALA A 89 3.99 2.42 -0.65
N SER A 90 3.50 3.63 -0.95
CA SER A 90 3.99 4.88 -0.39
C SER A 90 3.78 5.02 1.13
N MET A 91 2.91 4.21 1.73
CA MET A 91 2.71 4.16 3.18
C MET A 91 3.94 3.62 3.94
N PHE A 92 4.84 2.95 3.25
CA PHE A 92 5.98 2.27 3.87
C PHE A 92 7.31 2.82 3.35
N PRO A 93 8.29 3.08 4.24
CA PRO A 93 9.63 3.51 3.83
C PRO A 93 10.41 2.41 3.08
N ARG A 94 10.00 1.15 3.27
CA ARG A 94 10.47 -0.03 2.54
C ARG A 94 9.29 -0.92 2.23
N ARG A 95 9.29 -1.53 1.04
CA ARG A 95 8.22 -2.42 0.61
C ARG A 95 8.13 -3.65 1.54
N PRO A 96 7.01 -3.86 2.23
CA PRO A 96 6.76 -5.08 2.98
C PRO A 96 6.38 -6.22 2.03
N ASP A 97 6.57 -7.46 2.51
CA ASP A 97 6.15 -8.67 1.82
C ASP A 97 4.90 -9.28 2.46
N TYR A 98 4.68 -9.04 3.75
CA TYR A 98 3.50 -9.51 4.49
C TYR A 98 3.21 -8.65 5.72
N LEU A 99 2.03 -8.86 6.29
CA LEU A 99 1.63 -8.35 7.61
C LEU A 99 1.64 -9.48 8.61
N LEU A 100 2.12 -9.21 9.83
CA LEU A 100 2.08 -10.14 10.96
C LEU A 100 1.18 -9.56 12.05
N LYS A 101 0.21 -10.35 12.53
CA LYS A 101 -0.60 -9.94 13.69
C LYS A 101 0.22 -10.12 14.96
N VAL A 102 0.52 -9.00 15.62
CA VAL A 102 1.27 -8.98 16.88
C VAL A 102 0.43 -9.59 17.99
N ARG A 103 1.08 -10.38 18.85
CA ARG A 103 0.49 -10.98 20.04
C ARG A 103 1.36 -10.70 21.25
N GLY A 104 0.68 -10.29 22.32
CA GLY A 104 1.34 -9.95 23.57
C GLY A 104 2.00 -8.58 23.59
N MET A 105 2.66 -8.26 24.68
CA MET A 105 3.13 -6.91 25.02
C MET A 105 4.65 -6.81 25.09
N SER A 106 5.39 -7.79 24.59
CA SER A 106 6.85 -7.84 24.76
C SER A 106 7.60 -6.68 24.05
N MET A 107 6.93 -5.94 23.16
CA MET A 107 7.49 -4.81 22.39
C MET A 107 6.75 -3.49 22.67
N ARG A 108 6.06 -3.40 23.80
CA ARG A 108 5.22 -2.26 24.22
C ARG A 108 5.98 -0.93 24.19
N ASP A 109 7.18 -0.90 24.73
CA ASP A 109 7.96 0.34 24.89
C ASP A 109 8.59 0.80 23.56
N ALA A 110 8.60 -0.08 22.53
CA ALA A 110 8.85 0.28 21.14
C ALA A 110 7.59 0.74 20.40
N GLY A 111 6.45 0.87 21.08
CA GLY A 111 5.18 1.30 20.51
C GLY A 111 4.41 0.19 19.77
N ILE A 112 4.83 -1.08 19.88
CA ILE A 112 4.17 -2.23 19.24
C ILE A 112 3.33 -2.94 20.28
N MET A 113 2.00 -2.95 20.08
CA MET A 113 1.01 -3.46 21.03
C MET A 113 0.36 -4.74 20.54
N ASP A 114 -0.30 -5.44 21.44
CA ASP A 114 -1.14 -6.58 21.10
C ASP A 114 -2.24 -6.18 20.09
N GLY A 115 -2.43 -7.01 19.06
CA GLY A 115 -3.41 -6.76 17.99
C GLY A 115 -2.93 -5.88 16.84
N ASP A 116 -1.78 -5.21 16.95
CA ASP A 116 -1.19 -4.44 15.85
C ASP A 116 -0.87 -5.34 14.64
N LEU A 117 -0.85 -4.73 13.45
CA LEU A 117 -0.37 -5.36 12.23
C LEU A 117 1.03 -4.84 11.92
N LEU A 118 2.04 -5.69 12.07
CA LEU A 118 3.41 -5.36 11.76
C LEU A 118 3.67 -5.62 10.28
N ALA A 119 4.06 -4.59 9.54
CA ALA A 119 4.50 -4.73 8.15
C ALA A 119 5.95 -5.24 8.12
N VAL A 120 6.16 -6.37 7.45
CA VAL A 120 7.42 -7.10 7.49
C VAL A 120 7.98 -7.29 6.09
N GLN A 121 9.26 -6.94 5.92
CA GLN A 121 10.04 -7.27 4.74
C GLN A 121 10.83 -8.55 5.02
N LYS A 122 10.71 -9.56 4.15
CA LYS A 122 11.51 -10.78 4.24
C LYS A 122 13.00 -10.48 4.25
N ALA A 123 13.71 -11.06 5.18
CA ALA A 123 15.17 -10.94 5.29
C ALA A 123 15.74 -12.16 5.99
N ARG A 124 16.97 -12.55 5.61
CA ARG A 124 17.73 -13.63 6.25
C ARG A 124 18.86 -13.11 7.14
N ASP A 125 19.04 -11.80 7.19
CA ASP A 125 20.02 -11.13 8.04
C ASP A 125 19.47 -9.81 8.56
N ALA A 126 19.99 -9.37 9.71
CA ALA A 126 19.60 -8.11 10.36
C ALA A 126 20.82 -7.42 10.97
N LYS A 127 20.73 -6.10 11.08
CA LYS A 127 21.70 -5.27 11.79
C LYS A 127 21.28 -5.12 13.26
N ASN A 128 22.24 -4.98 14.14
CA ASN A 128 21.99 -4.70 15.55
C ASN A 128 21.07 -3.48 15.71
N GLY A 129 20.07 -3.60 16.57
CA GLY A 129 19.08 -2.57 16.84
C GLY A 129 17.83 -2.61 15.96
N GLN A 130 17.79 -3.42 14.89
CA GLN A 130 16.57 -3.58 14.11
C GLN A 130 15.53 -4.43 14.84
N ILE A 131 14.26 -4.12 14.62
CA ILE A 131 13.15 -4.95 15.07
C ILE A 131 12.93 -6.04 14.01
N VAL A 132 12.92 -7.28 14.45
CA VAL A 132 12.85 -8.46 13.60
C VAL A 132 11.66 -9.35 13.95
N VAL A 133 11.23 -10.11 12.97
CA VAL A 133 10.43 -11.31 13.16
C VAL A 133 11.38 -12.49 13.10
N ALA A 134 11.42 -13.26 14.18
CA ALA A 134 12.26 -14.44 14.30
C ALA A 134 11.40 -15.64 14.64
N ARG A 135 11.80 -16.80 14.12
CA ARG A 135 11.24 -18.10 14.47
C ARG A 135 12.24 -18.88 15.31
N LEU A 136 11.74 -19.51 16.37
CA LEU A 136 12.48 -20.38 17.28
C LEU A 136 11.70 -21.68 17.38
N GLY A 137 12.15 -22.71 16.65
CA GLY A 137 11.37 -23.92 16.48
C GLY A 137 9.99 -23.58 15.88
N ASP A 138 8.96 -23.74 16.68
CA ASP A 138 7.56 -23.55 16.28
C ASP A 138 7.00 -22.16 16.65
N GLU A 139 7.76 -21.36 17.38
CA GLU A 139 7.30 -20.07 17.86
C GLU A 139 7.83 -18.91 17.02
N VAL A 140 6.93 -18.00 16.63
CA VAL A 140 7.28 -16.74 15.99
C VAL A 140 7.20 -15.61 17.00
N THR A 141 8.26 -14.81 17.05
CA THR A 141 8.37 -13.69 18.00
C THR A 141 8.86 -12.40 17.31
N VAL A 142 8.47 -11.25 17.88
CA VAL A 142 8.96 -9.92 17.47
C VAL A 142 9.86 -9.39 18.58
N LYS A 143 11.10 -9.06 18.23
CA LYS A 143 12.10 -8.59 19.20
C LYS A 143 13.09 -7.61 18.53
N ARG A 144 13.86 -6.91 19.36
CA ARG A 144 15.02 -6.16 18.87
C ARG A 144 16.22 -7.08 18.75
N PHE A 145 16.79 -7.10 17.57
CA PHE A 145 17.90 -7.98 17.20
C PHE A 145 19.25 -7.40 17.68
N LYS A 146 20.06 -8.26 18.26
CA LYS A 146 21.46 -8.00 18.54
C LYS A 146 22.26 -9.27 18.30
N ARG A 147 23.34 -9.16 17.54
CA ARG A 147 24.29 -10.23 17.25
C ARG A 147 25.65 -9.89 17.84
N THR A 148 26.22 -10.82 18.55
CA THR A 148 27.59 -10.81 19.06
C THR A 148 28.45 -11.76 18.22
N ARG A 149 29.67 -12.08 18.68
CA ARG A 149 30.54 -13.05 18.03
C ARG A 149 30.06 -14.50 18.22
N THR A 150 29.35 -14.78 19.28
CA THR A 150 28.99 -16.12 19.72
C THR A 150 27.49 -16.36 19.88
N THR A 151 26.69 -15.29 19.94
CA THR A 151 25.26 -15.36 20.21
C THR A 151 24.45 -14.42 19.34
N ILE A 152 23.19 -14.79 19.14
CA ILE A 152 22.11 -13.90 18.74
C ILE A 152 21.25 -13.63 19.96
N GLU A 153 20.98 -12.38 20.23
CA GLU A 153 20.14 -11.95 21.34
C GLU A 153 18.89 -11.27 20.80
N LEU A 154 17.73 -11.72 21.23
CA LEU A 154 16.43 -11.16 20.89
C LEU A 154 15.86 -10.42 22.10
N HIS A 155 16.03 -9.10 22.10
CA HIS A 155 15.65 -8.26 23.24
C HIS A 155 14.19 -7.82 23.15
N PRO A 156 13.40 -8.00 24.20
CA PRO A 156 12.10 -7.37 24.33
C PRO A 156 12.25 -5.85 24.55
N GLU A 157 11.22 -5.11 24.25
CA GLU A 157 11.05 -3.69 24.60
C GLU A 157 9.92 -3.60 25.65
N ASN A 158 10.08 -4.35 26.72
CA ASN A 158 9.21 -4.37 27.89
C ASN A 158 9.98 -5.07 29.02
N PRO A 159 10.19 -4.41 30.19
CA PRO A 159 10.95 -4.98 31.30
C PRO A 159 10.32 -6.22 31.95
N ASP A 160 9.04 -6.50 31.67
CA ASP A 160 8.35 -7.70 32.18
C ASP A 160 8.77 -8.98 31.45
N PHE A 161 9.64 -8.86 30.41
CA PHE A 161 10.09 -9.98 29.56
C PHE A 161 11.61 -10.07 29.56
N GLU A 162 12.14 -11.28 29.54
CA GLU A 162 13.57 -11.53 29.47
C GLU A 162 14.08 -11.66 28.02
N PRO A 163 15.33 -11.26 27.73
CA PRO A 163 15.97 -11.49 26.45
C PRO A 163 16.13 -12.98 26.14
N ILE A 164 15.92 -13.36 24.89
CA ILE A 164 16.19 -14.72 24.41
C ILE A 164 17.60 -14.73 23.84
N VAL A 165 18.47 -15.58 24.40
CA VAL A 165 19.86 -15.73 23.98
C VAL A 165 20.02 -17.07 23.25
N ILE A 166 20.49 -17.00 22.01
CA ILE A 166 20.59 -18.15 21.10
C ILE A 166 22.07 -18.29 20.71
N PRO A 167 22.68 -19.48 20.81
CA PRO A 167 24.00 -19.74 20.27
C PRO A 167 24.07 -19.44 18.77
N PHE A 168 25.17 -18.88 18.32
CA PHE A 168 25.33 -18.61 16.88
C PHE A 168 25.43 -19.92 16.10
N GLY A 169 24.58 -20.10 15.09
CA GLY A 169 24.47 -21.30 14.29
C GLY A 169 23.46 -22.33 14.82
N ASP A 170 22.64 -21.96 15.79
CA ASP A 170 21.52 -22.77 16.23
C ASP A 170 20.58 -23.07 15.06
N VAL A 171 20.26 -24.35 14.87
CA VAL A 171 19.46 -24.84 13.75
C VAL A 171 17.96 -24.53 13.90
N ASP A 172 17.51 -24.27 15.11
CA ASP A 172 16.10 -23.95 15.39
C ASP A 172 15.78 -22.46 15.26
N PHE A 173 16.81 -21.63 15.03
CA PHE A 173 16.64 -20.18 14.81
C PHE A 173 16.55 -19.83 13.33
N GLU A 174 15.51 -19.13 12.95
CA GLU A 174 15.37 -18.54 11.61
C GLU A 174 14.92 -17.08 11.69
N LEU A 175 15.59 -16.21 10.92
CA LEU A 175 15.17 -14.82 10.75
C LEU A 175 14.16 -14.76 9.60
N GLU A 176 12.91 -14.43 9.92
CA GLU A 176 11.80 -14.38 8.96
C GLU A 176 11.67 -13.02 8.28
N GLY A 177 12.12 -11.93 8.93
CA GLY A 177 12.09 -10.62 8.31
C GLY A 177 12.36 -9.45 9.25
N LEU A 178 12.34 -8.25 8.66
CA LEU A 178 12.53 -6.97 9.31
C LEU A 178 11.21 -6.22 9.41
N ALA A 179 10.92 -5.64 10.55
CA ALA A 179 9.80 -4.71 10.72
C ALA A 179 10.08 -3.42 9.92
N VAL A 180 9.17 -3.05 9.01
CA VAL A 180 9.29 -1.87 8.16
C VAL A 180 8.12 -0.90 8.30
N GLY A 181 7.12 -1.24 9.09
CA GLY A 181 5.98 -0.39 9.39
C GLY A 181 5.04 -1.02 10.40
N LEU A 182 4.12 -0.22 10.92
CA LEU A 182 3.13 -0.64 11.90
C LEU A 182 1.77 -0.04 11.52
N ILE A 183 0.73 -0.85 11.59
CA ILE A 183 -0.64 -0.42 11.34
C ILE A 183 -1.45 -0.77 12.57
N ARG A 184 -2.11 0.25 13.12
CA ARG A 184 -3.01 0.09 14.26
C ARG A 184 -4.40 0.54 13.87
N ASN A 185 -5.36 -0.36 13.97
CA ASN A 185 -6.76 -0.05 13.79
C ASN A 185 -7.42 0.07 15.18
N ASN A 186 -7.35 1.27 15.77
CA ASN A 186 -8.09 1.55 17.00
C ASN A 186 -9.51 1.97 16.63
N MET A 187 -10.48 1.08 16.81
CA MET A 187 -11.84 1.56 16.96
C MET A 187 -11.90 2.34 18.27
N MET A 188 -12.02 3.66 18.18
CA MET A 188 -12.48 4.46 19.29
C MET A 188 -13.94 4.08 19.52
N MET A 189 -14.22 3.33 20.59
CA MET A 189 -15.58 3.19 21.12
C MET A 189 -15.89 4.40 21.98
#